data_bb1817c3c4becff4850fb24c6d1713b2
#
_entry.id   bb1817c3c4becff4850fb24c6d1713b2
#
_cell.length_a   1.000
_cell.length_b   1.000
_cell.length_c   1.000
_cell.angle_alpha   90.00
_cell.angle_beta   90.00
_cell.angle_gamma   90.00
#
_symmetry.space_group_name_H-M   'P 1'
#
loop_
_entity.id
_entity.type
_entity.pdbx_description
1 polymer ?
#
loop_
_entity_poly.entity_id
_entity_poly.type
_entity_poly.pdbx_seq_one_letter_code
_entity_poly.pdbx_strand_id
1 'polypeptide(L)'
;MSDFPLIFPVKILLLGAGELGKELTISLQRLGCQVIACDSYAGAPAMQVATEHRVLDMTDAAALEAVIAAERPDLIVPEVEKLASTALVAAAGEGTRDVPASRVCFS
;
A
#
# COMPACT_ATOMS: atom_id res chain seq x y z
N MET A 1 8.30 21.64 -8.72
CA MET A 1 9.02 20.42 -8.34
C MET A 1 8.37 19.80 -7.12
N SER A 2 8.25 18.54 -7.16
CA SER A 2 7.64 17.82 -6.04
C SER A 2 8.50 17.90 -4.78
N ASP A 3 7.84 17.92 -3.61
CA ASP A 3 8.53 17.79 -2.34
C ASP A 3 9.07 16.38 -2.16
N PHE A 4 8.68 15.48 -3.03
CA PHE A 4 9.15 14.11 -2.99
C PHE A 4 10.17 13.92 -4.11
N PRO A 5 11.44 13.81 -3.77
CA PRO A 5 12.41 13.40 -4.77
C PRO A 5 12.24 11.91 -5.02
N LEU A 6 11.17 11.55 -5.70
CA LEU A 6 10.87 10.15 -5.95
C LEU A 6 11.87 9.57 -6.93
N ILE A 7 12.45 8.45 -6.54
CA ILE A 7 13.37 7.69 -7.38
C ILE A 7 12.59 6.49 -7.90
N PHE A 8 12.52 6.36 -9.20
CA PHE A 8 11.83 5.20 -9.77
C PHE A 8 12.72 3.97 -9.70
N PRO A 9 12.10 2.79 -9.50
CA PRO A 9 10.64 2.64 -9.39
C PRO A 9 10.14 3.07 -8.02
N VAL A 10 9.02 3.75 -8.00
CA VAL A 10 8.34 4.10 -6.77
C VAL A 10 7.63 2.84 -6.27
N LYS A 11 7.79 2.53 -4.99
CA LYS A 11 7.21 1.35 -4.40
C LYS A 11 5.91 1.71 -3.68
N ILE A 12 4.82 1.12 -4.11
CA ILE A 12 3.49 1.43 -3.58
C ILE A 12 2.93 0.20 -2.89
N LEU A 13 2.49 0.38 -1.66
CA LEU A 13 1.80 -0.66 -0.91
C LEU A 13 0.31 -0.40 -1.02
N LEU A 14 -0.39 -1.29 -1.72
CA LEU A 14 -1.82 -1.19 -1.92
C LEU A 14 -2.51 -2.05 -0.88
N LEU A 15 -3.28 -1.43 -0.01
CA LEU A 15 -3.99 -2.13 1.06
C LEU A 15 -5.44 -2.34 0.65
N GLY A 16 -5.69 -3.51 0.08
CA GLY A 16 -6.96 -3.85 -0.51
C GLY A 16 -6.76 -4.13 -1.99
N ALA A 17 -7.04 -5.36 -2.42
CA ALA A 17 -6.69 -5.81 -3.75
C ALA A 17 -7.93 -6.18 -4.58
N GLY A 18 -9.01 -5.43 -4.43
CA GLY A 18 -10.24 -5.65 -5.18
C GLY A 18 -10.15 -5.17 -6.62
N GLU A 19 -11.32 -5.05 -7.27
CA GLU A 19 -11.36 -4.69 -8.68
C GLU A 19 -10.84 -3.28 -8.94
N LEU A 20 -11.20 -2.33 -8.08
CA LEU A 20 -10.66 -0.98 -8.22
C LEU A 20 -9.15 -0.97 -7.99
N GLY A 21 -8.69 -1.77 -7.04
CA GLY A 21 -7.26 -1.91 -6.80
C GLY A 21 -6.54 -2.47 -8.00
N LYS A 22 -7.16 -3.38 -8.73
CA LYS A 22 -6.58 -3.92 -9.95
C LYS A 22 -6.41 -2.84 -11.00
N GLU A 23 -7.46 -2.03 -11.21
CA GLU A 23 -7.38 -0.93 -12.18
C GLU A 23 -6.30 0.07 -11.78
N LEU A 24 -6.26 0.42 -10.51
CA LEU A 24 -5.25 1.33 -10.00
C LEU A 24 -3.85 0.77 -10.19
N THR A 25 -3.67 -0.52 -9.89
CA THR A 25 -2.37 -1.19 -10.05
C THR A 25 -1.88 -1.10 -11.48
N ILE A 26 -2.75 -1.36 -12.45
CA ILE A 26 -2.39 -1.28 -13.85
C ILE A 26 -1.94 0.13 -14.21
N SER A 27 -2.70 1.14 -13.76
CA SER A 27 -2.36 2.54 -14.04
C SER A 27 -1.04 2.93 -13.42
N LEU A 28 -0.79 2.51 -12.19
CA LEU A 28 0.47 2.83 -11.51
C LEU A 28 1.65 2.17 -12.19
N GLN A 29 1.49 0.93 -12.64
CA GLN A 29 2.57 0.24 -13.34
C GLN A 29 2.89 0.89 -14.66
N ARG A 30 1.91 1.47 -15.33
CA ARG A 30 2.16 2.22 -16.55
C ARG A 30 3.00 3.46 -16.30
N LEU A 31 2.98 3.98 -15.09
CA LEU A 31 3.80 5.11 -14.69
C LEU A 31 5.17 4.69 -14.18
N GLY A 32 5.47 3.40 -14.19
CA GLY A 32 6.76 2.90 -13.73
C GLY A 32 6.82 2.53 -12.27
N CYS A 33 5.68 2.45 -11.59
CA CYS A 33 5.65 2.11 -10.17
C CYS A 33 5.65 0.60 -9.95
N GLN A 34 6.21 0.18 -8.81
CA GLN A 34 6.06 -1.18 -8.31
C GLN A 34 4.89 -1.19 -7.34
N VAL A 35 4.02 -2.17 -7.45
CA VAL A 35 2.86 -2.27 -6.58
C VAL A 35 2.89 -3.59 -5.85
N ILE A 36 2.78 -3.52 -4.52
CA ILE A 36 2.63 -4.68 -3.67
C ILE A 36 1.18 -4.70 -3.19
N ALA A 37 0.41 -5.65 -3.70
CA ALA A 37 -1.01 -5.73 -3.40
C ALA A 37 -1.24 -6.61 -2.17
N CYS A 38 -1.96 -6.10 -1.19
CA CYS A 38 -2.25 -6.80 0.04
C CYS A 38 -3.74 -7.00 0.22
N ASP A 39 -4.12 -8.20 0.63
CA ASP A 39 -5.51 -8.48 0.96
C ASP A 39 -5.55 -9.70 1.88
N SER A 40 -6.76 -10.05 2.33
CA SER A 40 -6.96 -11.12 3.28
C SER A 40 -7.02 -12.50 2.64
N TYR A 41 -6.98 -12.59 1.32
CA TYR A 41 -7.03 -13.87 0.63
C TYR A 41 -6.14 -13.84 -0.61
N ALA A 42 -5.65 -15.01 -0.97
CA ALA A 42 -4.78 -15.15 -2.13
C ALA A 42 -5.59 -15.06 -3.42
N GLY A 43 -4.97 -14.52 -4.46
CA GLY A 43 -5.62 -14.43 -5.75
C GLY A 43 -6.63 -13.32 -5.89
N ALA A 44 -6.60 -12.33 -5.00
CA ALA A 44 -7.46 -11.16 -5.13
C ALA A 44 -7.19 -10.46 -6.46
N PRO A 45 -8.18 -9.73 -6.99
CA PRO A 45 -8.05 -9.16 -8.35
C PRO A 45 -6.75 -8.39 -8.60
N ALA A 46 -6.37 -7.47 -7.72
CA ALA A 46 -5.15 -6.70 -7.93
C ALA A 46 -3.88 -7.55 -7.83
N MET A 47 -3.94 -8.64 -7.08
CA MET A 47 -2.78 -9.55 -6.96
C MET A 47 -2.43 -10.22 -8.28
N GLN A 48 -3.38 -10.31 -9.18
CA GLN A 48 -3.17 -10.96 -10.48
C GLN A 48 -2.26 -10.14 -11.38
N VAL A 49 -2.17 -8.84 -11.14
CA VAL A 49 -1.39 -7.93 -11.98
C VAL A 49 -0.28 -7.20 -11.22
N ALA A 50 -0.28 -7.27 -9.88
CA ALA A 50 0.69 -6.55 -9.08
C ALA A 50 2.10 -7.13 -9.24
N THR A 51 3.09 -6.31 -8.90
CA THR A 51 4.49 -6.74 -8.91
C THR A 51 4.70 -7.85 -7.90
N GLU A 52 4.15 -7.68 -6.71
CA GLU A 52 4.17 -8.70 -5.66
C GLU A 52 2.85 -8.62 -4.90
N HIS A 53 2.61 -9.62 -4.07
CA HIS A 53 1.40 -9.61 -3.26
C HIS A 53 1.70 -10.17 -1.87
N ARG A 54 0.86 -9.80 -0.91
CA ARG A 54 0.95 -10.29 0.47
C ARG A 54 -0.45 -10.59 0.97
N VAL A 55 -0.61 -11.72 1.63
CA VAL A 55 -1.88 -12.11 2.24
C VAL A 55 -1.74 -11.91 3.74
N LEU A 56 -2.63 -11.12 4.31
CA LEU A 56 -2.62 -10.85 5.75
C LEU A 56 -4.01 -10.46 6.21
N ASP A 57 -4.23 -10.52 7.53
CA ASP A 57 -5.49 -10.06 8.09
C ASP A 57 -5.52 -8.53 8.04
N MET A 58 -6.33 -8.00 7.15
CA MET A 58 -6.40 -6.56 6.91
C MET A 58 -7.01 -5.78 8.07
N THR A 59 -7.60 -6.49 9.05
CA THR A 59 -8.15 -5.84 10.23
C THR A 59 -7.17 -5.91 11.41
N ASP A 60 -6.03 -6.54 11.24
CA ASP A 60 -5.03 -6.70 12.30
C ASP A 60 -4.01 -5.58 12.21
N ALA A 61 -4.03 -4.68 13.19
CA ALA A 61 -3.12 -3.54 13.20
C ALA A 61 -1.66 -3.98 13.20
N ALA A 62 -1.33 -5.02 13.97
CA ALA A 62 0.05 -5.49 14.05
C ALA A 62 0.51 -6.05 12.72
N ALA A 63 -0.37 -6.77 12.00
CA ALA A 63 -0.02 -7.31 10.70
C ALA A 63 0.23 -6.21 9.68
N LEU A 64 -0.59 -5.16 9.70
CA LEU A 64 -0.40 -4.02 8.80
C LEU A 64 0.90 -3.29 9.11
N GLU A 65 1.20 -3.07 10.38
CA GLU A 65 2.45 -2.43 10.76
C GLU A 65 3.65 -3.25 10.32
N ALA A 66 3.54 -4.56 10.46
CA ALA A 66 4.64 -5.45 10.08
C ALA A 66 4.92 -5.40 8.59
N VAL A 67 3.87 -5.40 7.76
CA VAL A 67 4.08 -5.37 6.31
C VAL A 67 4.61 -4.01 5.88
N ILE A 68 4.14 -2.93 6.49
CA ILE A 68 4.66 -1.60 6.18
C ILE A 68 6.16 -1.52 6.51
N ALA A 69 6.54 -2.04 7.67
CA ALA A 69 7.93 -2.02 8.08
C ALA A 69 8.80 -2.92 7.19
N ALA A 70 8.28 -4.06 6.77
CA ALA A 70 9.03 -5.01 5.95
C ALA A 70 9.20 -4.51 4.50
N GLU A 71 8.15 -3.94 3.93
CA GLU A 71 8.17 -3.54 2.53
C GLU A 71 8.77 -2.16 2.31
N ARG A 72 8.71 -1.29 3.30
CA ARG A 72 9.27 0.06 3.22
C ARG A 72 8.79 0.82 1.99
N PRO A 73 7.48 0.94 1.82
CA PRO A 73 6.95 1.57 0.61
C PRO A 73 7.17 3.09 0.59
N ASP A 74 7.20 3.64 -0.61
CA ASP A 74 7.22 5.09 -0.79
C ASP A 74 5.84 5.69 -0.56
N LEU A 75 4.80 4.95 -0.93
CA LEU A 75 3.42 5.38 -0.76
C LEU A 75 2.58 4.23 -0.24
N ILE A 76 1.57 4.56 0.56
CA ILE A 76 0.57 3.60 1.03
C ILE A 76 -0.77 4.07 0.51
N VAL A 77 -1.47 3.18 -0.19
CA VAL A 77 -2.79 3.49 -0.75
C VAL A 77 -3.80 2.52 -0.15
N PRO A 78 -4.53 2.94 0.88
CA PRO A 78 -5.58 2.09 1.44
C PRO A 78 -6.84 2.18 0.60
N GLU A 79 -7.50 1.04 0.43
CA GLU A 79 -8.67 0.93 -0.42
C GLU A 79 -9.83 0.22 0.26
N VAL A 80 -9.52 -0.58 1.26
CA VAL A 80 -10.52 -1.38 1.95
C VAL A 80 -11.19 -0.56 3.05
N GLU A 81 -12.51 -0.50 3.04
CA GLU A 81 -13.26 0.27 4.03
C GLU A 81 -13.02 -0.21 5.45
N LYS A 82 -12.81 -1.52 5.62
CA LYS A 82 -12.63 -2.11 6.96
C LYS A 82 -11.19 -2.28 7.34
N LEU A 83 -10.33 -1.43 6.84
CA LEU A 83 -8.94 -1.41 7.24
C LEU A 83 -8.82 -1.14 8.73
N ALA A 84 -7.74 -1.64 9.33
CA ALA A 84 -7.42 -1.30 10.71
C ALA A 84 -6.91 0.13 10.73
N SER A 85 -7.82 1.09 10.67
CA SER A 85 -7.50 2.49 10.50
C SER A 85 -6.61 3.03 11.63
N THR A 86 -6.74 2.45 12.83
CA THR A 86 -5.89 2.85 13.96
C THR A 86 -4.41 2.63 13.63
N ALA A 87 -4.08 1.49 13.04
CA ALA A 87 -2.69 1.22 12.68
C ALA A 87 -2.20 2.19 11.61
N LEU A 88 -3.04 2.49 10.63
CA LEU A 88 -2.67 3.42 9.57
C LEU A 88 -2.45 4.82 10.13
N VAL A 89 -3.34 5.28 11.01
CA VAL A 89 -3.19 6.58 11.63
C VAL A 89 -1.94 6.64 12.47
N ALA A 90 -1.67 5.60 13.25
CA ALA A 90 -0.46 5.56 14.07
C ALA A 90 0.79 5.59 13.20
N ALA A 91 0.83 4.80 12.15
CA ALA A 91 1.98 4.78 11.26
C ALA A 91 2.21 6.13 10.59
N ALA A 92 1.13 6.77 10.14
CA ALA A 92 1.23 8.07 9.50
C ALA A 92 1.58 9.16 10.51
N GLY A 93 0.94 9.11 11.69
CA GLY A 93 1.14 10.13 12.72
C GLY A 93 2.52 10.09 13.32
N GLU A 94 3.06 8.90 13.48
CA GLU A 94 4.42 8.75 14.02
C GLU A 94 5.48 9.01 12.96
N GLY A 95 5.05 9.09 11.71
CA GLY A 95 5.98 9.31 10.64
C GLY A 95 6.99 8.20 10.56
N THR A 96 6.56 6.99 10.25
CA THR A 96 7.49 5.88 10.12
C THR A 96 8.65 6.33 9.23
N ARG A 97 9.80 5.79 9.48
CA ARG A 97 11.00 6.27 8.78
C ARG A 97 10.87 6.19 7.28
N ASP A 98 10.13 5.20 6.81
CA ASP A 98 10.07 4.91 5.38
C ASP A 98 8.87 5.55 4.71
N VAL A 99 7.82 5.88 5.48
CA VAL A 99 6.58 6.42 4.93
C VAL A 99 6.13 7.60 5.77
N PRO A 100 6.58 8.81 5.44
CA PRO A 100 6.11 10.00 6.13
C PRO A 100 4.60 10.16 6.00
N ALA A 101 3.98 10.80 6.98
CA ALA A 101 2.53 11.00 6.97
C ALA A 101 2.04 11.62 5.66
N SER A 102 2.81 12.52 5.08
CA SER A 102 2.43 13.18 3.84
C SER A 102 2.32 12.24 2.64
N ARG A 103 2.82 11.01 2.75
CA ARG A 103 2.79 10.05 1.66
C ARG A 103 1.71 8.99 1.80
N VAL A 104 0.87 9.11 2.82
CA VAL A 104 -0.26 8.20 2.98
C VAL A 104 -1.45 8.77 2.25
N CYS A 105 -2.00 7.99 1.32
CA CYS A 105 -3.16 8.39 0.54
C CYS A 105 -4.36 7.56 0.98
N PHE A 106 -5.50 8.22 1.17
CA PHE A 106 -6.74 7.54 1.52
C PHE A 106 -7.69 7.65 0.34
N SER A 107 -8.23 6.51 -0.09
CA SER A 107 -9.19 6.47 -1.17
C SER A 107 -10.64 6.58 -0.68
#